data_7a3ec9e395f2445105232c520e3e31a6
#
_entry.id   7a3ec9e395f2445105232c520e3e31a6
#
_cell.length_a   1.000
_cell.length_b   1.000
_cell.length_c   1.000
_cell.angle_alpha   90.00
_cell.angle_beta   90.00
_cell.angle_gamma   90.00
#
_symmetry.space_group_name_H-M   'P 1'
#
loop_
_entity.id
_entity.type
_entity.pdbx_description
1 polymer ?
#
loop_
_entity_poly.entity_id
_entity_poly.type
_entity_poly.pdbx_seq_one_letter_code
_entity_poly.pdbx_strand_id
1 'polypeptide(L)'
;MTQYDPTNSRPVIALMTDFGIGDGDVGVMKGVIASITPDVHIIDITHHVAPQNVPSGAWILASAYRYFPKNTVYVCVVDPGVGSSRRAIALHAGDWFFVGPDNGLFSYILAEQPVRATVLLSNPTYHLPHVSSTFHGRDIFAPVGAHLARGLTRTFAELGTSIDPATLQRLEIALTSRRGTDIDAHIVHVDNFGNLITSIPSDMVPELFTAPQVQIIFPQQGVVVEKRRRFFAEGHEDGQAFIYSDSSGYIGIAVRNGNAARTLGVGVGAAITLVTAAK
;
A
#
# COMPACT_ATOMS: atom_id res chain seq x y z
N MET A 1 -5.58 -2.58 -38.00
CA MET A 1 -4.98 -2.67 -36.65
C MET A 1 -4.10 -1.44 -36.47
N THR A 2 -4.56 -0.43 -35.75
CA THR A 2 -3.76 0.75 -35.40
C THR A 2 -2.65 0.28 -34.48
N GLN A 3 -1.41 0.50 -34.89
CA GLN A 3 -0.21 0.21 -34.10
C GLN A 3 -0.29 1.02 -32.77
N TYR A 4 -0.18 0.35 -31.64
CA TYR A 4 -0.13 0.99 -30.31
C TYR A 4 1.10 1.90 -30.26
N ASP A 5 0.88 3.21 -30.17
CA ASP A 5 1.93 4.21 -29.98
C ASP A 5 2.03 4.52 -28.48
N PRO A 6 3.07 4.06 -27.77
CA PRO A 6 3.24 4.30 -26.36
C PRO A 6 3.48 5.77 -26.01
N THR A 7 3.81 6.63 -26.99
CA THR A 7 4.02 8.06 -26.79
C THR A 7 2.72 8.86 -26.73
N ASN A 8 1.59 8.26 -27.13
CA ASN A 8 0.26 8.86 -27.14
C ASN A 8 -0.68 8.25 -26.07
N SER A 9 -0.12 7.62 -25.04
CA SER A 9 -0.94 7.11 -23.95
C SER A 9 -1.37 8.26 -23.04
N ARG A 10 -2.67 8.34 -22.73
CA ARG A 10 -3.20 9.28 -21.76
C ARG A 10 -2.52 9.05 -20.38
N PRO A 11 -2.16 10.10 -19.65
CA PRO A 11 -1.60 9.94 -18.33
C PRO A 11 -2.59 9.22 -17.39
N VAL A 12 -2.06 8.47 -16.44
CA VAL A 12 -2.86 7.72 -15.47
C VAL A 12 -2.66 8.31 -14.08
N ILE A 13 -3.76 8.59 -13.39
CA ILE A 13 -3.77 8.89 -11.97
C ILE A 13 -4.51 7.76 -11.25
N ALA A 14 -3.85 7.13 -10.28
CA ALA A 14 -4.45 6.12 -9.43
C ALA A 14 -4.80 6.74 -8.07
N LEU A 15 -6.07 6.62 -7.65
CA LEU A 15 -6.57 7.17 -6.39
C LEU A 15 -6.71 6.08 -5.34
N MET A 16 -6.28 6.39 -4.12
CA MET A 16 -6.51 5.55 -2.94
C MET A 16 -6.81 6.44 -1.73
N THR A 17 -7.92 6.18 -1.04
CA THR A 17 -8.32 6.93 0.16
C THR A 17 -9.03 6.03 1.18
N ASP A 18 -9.26 6.57 2.38
CA ASP A 18 -10.14 6.02 3.41
C ASP A 18 -11.47 6.78 3.53
N PHE A 19 -11.85 7.56 2.50
CA PHE A 19 -13.04 8.44 2.53
C PHE A 19 -14.36 7.69 2.33
N GLY A 20 -14.33 6.42 1.89
CA GLY A 20 -15.52 5.74 1.43
C GLY A 20 -16.03 6.30 0.10
N ILE A 21 -17.23 5.87 -0.28
CA ILE A 21 -17.92 6.29 -1.52
C ILE A 21 -19.29 6.90 -1.25
N GLY A 22 -19.72 6.95 0.03
CA GLY A 22 -21.04 7.46 0.43
C GLY A 22 -21.12 8.99 0.38
N ASP A 23 -20.01 9.65 0.75
CA ASP A 23 -19.88 11.10 0.70
C ASP A 23 -19.26 11.53 -0.64
N GLY A 24 -19.46 12.76 -1.06
CA GLY A 24 -19.01 13.24 -2.37
C GLY A 24 -17.51 13.49 -2.51
N ASP A 25 -16.71 13.28 -1.48
CA ASP A 25 -15.32 13.72 -1.37
C ASP A 25 -14.40 13.17 -2.48
N VAL A 26 -14.55 11.89 -2.79
CA VAL A 26 -13.82 11.26 -3.91
C VAL A 26 -14.22 11.88 -5.25
N GLY A 27 -15.52 12.12 -5.45
CA GLY A 27 -16.03 12.78 -6.65
C GLY A 27 -15.48 14.18 -6.80
N VAL A 28 -15.38 14.93 -5.70
CA VAL A 28 -14.79 16.29 -5.67
C VAL A 28 -13.31 16.24 -6.05
N MET A 29 -12.52 15.31 -5.50
CA MET A 29 -11.11 15.13 -5.90
C MET A 29 -10.98 14.85 -7.41
N LYS A 30 -11.81 13.96 -7.95
CA LYS A 30 -11.83 13.66 -9.39
C LYS A 30 -12.23 14.87 -10.24
N GLY A 31 -13.19 15.67 -9.77
CA GLY A 31 -13.58 16.92 -10.40
C GLY A 31 -12.43 17.91 -10.48
N VAL A 32 -11.66 18.08 -9.40
CA VAL A 32 -10.45 18.92 -9.38
C VAL A 32 -9.41 18.39 -10.36
N ILE A 33 -9.14 17.10 -10.38
CA ILE A 33 -8.20 16.49 -11.31
C ILE A 33 -8.63 16.74 -12.77
N ALA A 34 -9.89 16.48 -13.09
CA ALA A 34 -10.43 16.64 -14.44
C ALA A 34 -10.41 18.10 -14.91
N SER A 35 -10.60 19.07 -14.02
CA SER A 35 -10.52 20.49 -14.36
C SER A 35 -9.11 20.97 -14.73
N ILE A 36 -8.07 20.31 -14.19
CA ILE A 36 -6.66 20.64 -14.45
C ILE A 36 -6.12 19.84 -15.64
N THR A 37 -6.48 18.55 -15.71
CA THR A 37 -5.99 17.60 -16.72
C THR A 37 -7.17 16.78 -17.29
N PRO A 38 -7.93 17.33 -18.25
CA PRO A 38 -9.15 16.71 -18.77
C PRO A 38 -8.93 15.33 -19.41
N ASP A 39 -7.78 15.12 -20.03
CA ASP A 39 -7.46 13.88 -20.77
C ASP A 39 -6.80 12.81 -19.93
N VAL A 40 -6.88 12.88 -18.59
CA VAL A 40 -6.31 11.88 -17.68
C VAL A 40 -7.24 10.67 -17.48
N HIS A 41 -6.66 9.48 -17.41
CA HIS A 41 -7.37 8.31 -16.90
C HIS A 41 -7.27 8.29 -15.37
N ILE A 42 -8.42 8.37 -14.68
CA ILE A 42 -8.48 8.23 -13.22
C ILE A 42 -8.92 6.79 -12.93
N ILE A 43 -8.12 6.06 -12.17
CA ILE A 43 -8.38 4.67 -11.75
C ILE A 43 -8.41 4.64 -10.23
N ASP A 44 -9.47 4.10 -9.65
CA ASP A 44 -9.54 3.90 -8.20
C ASP A 44 -8.86 2.58 -7.84
N ILE A 45 -7.87 2.64 -6.94
CA ILE A 45 -7.36 1.44 -6.28
C ILE A 45 -8.43 1.00 -5.27
N THR A 46 -8.76 1.88 -4.34
CA THR A 46 -9.87 1.73 -3.38
C THR A 46 -10.11 3.04 -2.64
N HIS A 47 -11.35 3.22 -2.18
CA HIS A 47 -11.72 4.28 -1.23
C HIS A 47 -12.22 3.72 0.10
N HIS A 48 -12.06 2.40 0.28
CA HIS A 48 -12.47 1.66 1.48
C HIS A 48 -11.27 1.18 2.31
N VAL A 49 -10.14 1.91 2.29
CA VAL A 49 -9.14 1.72 3.35
C VAL A 49 -9.84 1.96 4.68
N ALA A 50 -9.61 1.10 5.66
CA ALA A 50 -10.21 1.30 6.98
C ALA A 50 -9.83 2.71 7.51
N PRO A 51 -10.78 3.48 8.06
CA PRO A 51 -10.55 4.86 8.44
C PRO A 51 -9.29 5.04 9.30
N GLN A 52 -8.42 5.98 8.90
CA GLN A 52 -7.16 6.33 9.58
C GLN A 52 -6.12 5.19 9.65
N ASN A 53 -6.35 4.06 8.98
CA ASN A 53 -5.46 2.91 9.02
C ASN A 53 -4.33 3.03 7.98
N VAL A 54 -3.32 3.83 8.30
CA VAL A 54 -2.14 4.05 7.45
C VAL A 54 -1.42 2.74 7.10
N PRO A 55 -1.20 1.79 8.03
CA PRO A 55 -0.60 0.48 7.70
C PRO A 55 -1.36 -0.30 6.63
N SER A 56 -2.69 -0.35 6.72
CA SER A 56 -3.52 -1.01 5.70
C SER A 56 -3.42 -0.31 4.35
N GLY A 57 -3.46 1.03 4.33
CA GLY A 57 -3.27 1.81 3.10
C GLY A 57 -1.91 1.57 2.46
N ALA A 58 -0.84 1.55 3.26
CA ALA A 58 0.52 1.28 2.79
C ALA A 58 0.62 -0.10 2.14
N TRP A 59 0.02 -1.13 2.76
CA TRP A 59 -0.03 -2.47 2.22
C TRP A 59 -0.82 -2.55 0.91
N ILE A 60 -2.04 -1.98 0.87
CA ILE A 60 -2.88 -1.97 -0.33
C ILE A 60 -2.14 -1.30 -1.50
N LEU A 61 -1.48 -0.18 -1.26
CA LEU A 61 -0.66 0.48 -2.28
C LEU A 61 0.48 -0.42 -2.76
N ALA A 62 1.22 -1.05 -1.85
CA ALA A 62 2.33 -1.94 -2.16
C ALA A 62 1.91 -3.14 -3.00
N SER A 63 0.75 -3.73 -2.70
CA SER A 63 0.21 -4.87 -3.44
C SER A 63 -0.29 -4.52 -4.84
N ALA A 64 -0.60 -3.24 -5.10
CA ALA A 64 -1.26 -2.80 -6.33
C ALA A 64 -0.32 -2.07 -7.33
N TYR A 65 0.60 -1.23 -6.85
CA TYR A 65 1.25 -0.23 -7.70
C TYR A 65 2.01 -0.81 -8.90
N ARG A 66 2.61 -1.98 -8.77
CA ARG A 66 3.41 -2.61 -9.85
C ARG A 66 2.59 -3.04 -11.05
N TYR A 67 1.28 -3.17 -10.91
CA TYR A 67 0.37 -3.57 -11.97
C TYR A 67 -0.12 -2.41 -12.84
N PHE A 68 0.25 -1.19 -12.49
CA PHE A 68 -0.09 0.00 -13.25
C PHE A 68 1.03 0.38 -14.23
N PRO A 69 0.69 1.07 -15.32
CA PRO A 69 1.69 1.56 -16.27
C PRO A 69 2.79 2.39 -15.60
N LYS A 70 3.98 2.36 -16.18
CA LYS A 70 5.03 3.32 -15.80
C LYS A 70 4.53 4.74 -15.93
N ASN A 71 5.07 5.64 -15.13
CA ASN A 71 4.65 7.05 -15.02
C ASN A 71 3.23 7.26 -14.46
N THR A 72 2.58 6.25 -13.91
CA THR A 72 1.35 6.46 -13.14
C THR A 72 1.64 7.36 -11.94
N VAL A 73 0.75 8.32 -11.70
CA VAL A 73 0.75 9.19 -10.52
C VAL A 73 -0.25 8.64 -9.50
N TYR A 74 0.25 8.19 -8.36
CA TYR A 74 -0.57 7.71 -7.26
C TYR A 74 -0.90 8.88 -6.33
N VAL A 75 -2.17 9.21 -6.19
CA VAL A 75 -2.67 10.16 -5.19
C VAL A 75 -3.31 9.36 -4.07
N CYS A 76 -2.56 9.21 -2.97
CA CYS A 76 -2.93 8.34 -1.86
C CYS A 76 -3.18 9.18 -0.61
N VAL A 77 -4.39 9.10 -0.06
CA VAL A 77 -4.80 9.93 1.09
C VAL A 77 -5.45 9.06 2.16
N VAL A 78 -4.64 8.63 3.12
CA VAL A 78 -5.03 8.11 4.42
C VAL A 78 -4.29 8.98 5.43
N ASP A 79 -4.98 9.99 5.96
CA ASP A 79 -4.32 11.14 6.58
C ASP A 79 -4.95 11.59 7.91
N PRO A 80 -4.75 10.81 8.98
CA PRO A 80 -5.23 11.20 10.32
C PRO A 80 -4.59 12.50 10.84
N GLY A 81 -3.48 12.94 10.22
CA GLY A 81 -2.76 14.16 10.56
C GLY A 81 -3.09 15.37 9.68
N VAL A 82 -4.17 15.36 8.91
CA VAL A 82 -4.56 16.49 8.06
C VAL A 82 -4.65 17.79 8.86
N GLY A 83 -4.10 18.88 8.32
CA GLY A 83 -4.11 20.18 8.98
C GLY A 83 -3.06 20.36 10.09
N SER A 84 -2.31 19.32 10.46
CA SER A 84 -1.21 19.41 11.41
C SER A 84 0.12 19.82 10.74
N SER A 85 1.22 19.70 11.48
CA SER A 85 2.58 19.93 10.96
C SER A 85 3.13 18.77 10.09
N ARG A 86 2.34 17.69 9.84
CA ARG A 86 2.76 16.61 8.95
C ARG A 86 3.04 17.13 7.56
N ARG A 87 4.13 16.69 6.94
CA ARG A 87 4.52 17.11 5.60
C ARG A 87 3.56 16.56 4.54
N ALA A 88 3.22 17.39 3.54
CA ALA A 88 2.62 16.96 2.30
C ALA A 88 3.75 16.76 1.29
N ILE A 89 3.84 15.60 0.63
CA ILE A 89 4.98 15.23 -0.20
C ILE A 89 4.59 14.69 -1.57
N ALA A 90 5.52 14.83 -2.52
CA ALA A 90 5.57 13.99 -3.71
C ALA A 90 6.89 13.23 -3.74
N LEU A 91 6.82 11.99 -4.22
CA LEU A 91 7.91 11.03 -4.29
C LEU A 91 8.01 10.49 -5.73
N HIS A 92 9.20 10.53 -6.34
CA HIS A 92 9.54 9.79 -7.55
C HIS A 92 10.37 8.58 -7.15
N ALA A 93 9.79 7.40 -7.23
CA ALA A 93 10.44 6.15 -6.85
C ALA A 93 10.22 5.08 -7.93
N GLY A 94 11.30 4.40 -8.33
CA GLY A 94 11.27 3.50 -9.47
C GLY A 94 10.79 4.23 -10.73
N ASP A 95 9.76 3.69 -11.35
CA ASP A 95 9.14 4.22 -12.58
C ASP A 95 7.80 4.96 -12.30
N TRP A 96 7.50 5.30 -11.04
CA TRP A 96 6.21 5.86 -10.63
C TRP A 96 6.34 7.09 -9.75
N PHE A 97 5.23 7.83 -9.64
CA PHE A 97 5.12 9.03 -8.81
C PHE A 97 4.05 8.83 -7.74
N PHE A 98 4.32 9.29 -6.53
CA PHE A 98 3.43 9.16 -5.39
C PHE A 98 3.22 10.52 -4.73
N VAL A 99 1.97 10.86 -4.46
CA VAL A 99 1.55 12.13 -3.85
C VAL A 99 0.66 11.83 -2.65
N GLY A 100 0.99 12.39 -1.49
CA GLY A 100 0.22 12.15 -0.28
C GLY A 100 0.90 12.65 1.00
N PRO A 101 0.38 12.27 2.18
CA PRO A 101 0.95 12.63 3.46
C PRO A 101 2.23 11.84 3.76
N ASP A 102 3.19 12.49 4.38
CA ASP A 102 4.38 11.85 4.95
C ASP A 102 4.06 11.34 6.36
N ASN A 103 3.45 10.17 6.43
CA ASN A 103 2.99 9.54 7.66
C ASN A 103 3.25 8.02 7.70
N GLY A 104 4.12 7.53 6.82
CA GLY A 104 4.42 6.11 6.67
C GLY A 104 3.65 5.40 5.56
N LEU A 105 2.71 6.05 4.89
CA LEU A 105 1.90 5.47 3.80
C LEU A 105 2.76 4.90 2.66
N PHE A 106 3.94 5.45 2.42
CA PHE A 106 4.85 5.03 1.36
C PHE A 106 5.97 4.10 1.84
N SER A 107 5.87 3.52 3.05
CA SER A 107 6.95 2.72 3.66
C SER A 107 7.44 1.56 2.79
N TYR A 108 6.53 0.79 2.19
CA TYR A 108 6.90 -0.31 1.28
C TYR A 108 7.53 0.21 0.00
N ILE A 109 7.01 1.30 -0.58
CA ILE A 109 7.59 1.91 -1.77
C ILE A 109 9.04 2.34 -1.52
N LEU A 110 9.29 2.97 -0.34
CA LEU A 110 10.62 3.40 0.09
C LEU A 110 11.59 2.23 0.39
N ALA A 111 11.06 1.05 0.67
CA ALA A 111 11.85 -0.16 0.89
C ALA A 111 12.17 -0.90 -0.41
N GLU A 112 11.26 -0.86 -1.40
CA GLU A 112 11.30 -1.69 -2.59
C GLU A 112 11.85 -0.98 -3.83
N GLN A 113 11.73 0.36 -3.88
CA GLN A 113 12.06 1.14 -5.06
C GLN A 113 13.19 2.13 -4.81
N PRO A 114 14.11 2.30 -5.77
CA PRO A 114 15.11 3.36 -5.69
C PRO A 114 14.41 4.73 -5.75
N VAL A 115 14.61 5.54 -4.72
CA VAL A 115 14.07 6.91 -4.66
C VAL A 115 14.94 7.82 -5.53
N ARG A 116 14.34 8.42 -6.53
CA ARG A 116 15.00 9.35 -7.46
C ARG A 116 14.91 10.80 -7.01
N ALA A 117 13.76 11.19 -6.45
CA ALA A 117 13.54 12.53 -5.94
C ALA A 117 12.37 12.55 -4.93
N THR A 118 12.42 13.50 -4.00
CA THR A 118 11.34 13.76 -3.04
C THR A 118 11.23 15.27 -2.83
N VAL A 119 10.01 15.78 -2.83
CA VAL A 119 9.73 17.20 -2.60
C VAL A 119 8.64 17.39 -1.55
N LEU A 120 8.83 18.39 -0.71
CA LEU A 120 7.79 18.98 0.12
C LEU A 120 6.88 19.80 -0.81
N LEU A 121 5.57 19.57 -0.76
CA LEU A 121 4.60 20.30 -1.57
C LEU A 121 4.39 21.70 -0.98
N SER A 122 5.35 22.58 -1.19
CA SER A 122 5.37 23.92 -0.60
C SER A 122 5.09 25.05 -1.60
N ASN A 123 4.92 24.71 -2.90
CA ASN A 123 4.61 25.71 -3.91
C ASN A 123 3.09 25.85 -4.09
N PRO A 124 2.48 26.97 -3.63
CA PRO A 124 1.03 27.16 -3.67
C PRO A 124 0.46 27.30 -5.09
N THR A 125 1.30 27.52 -6.11
CA THR A 125 0.86 27.58 -7.51
C THR A 125 0.21 26.27 -7.97
N TYR A 126 0.57 25.14 -7.35
CA TYR A 126 0.06 23.81 -7.66
C TYR A 126 -1.06 23.35 -6.71
N HIS A 127 -1.54 24.22 -5.83
CA HIS A 127 -2.65 23.99 -4.92
C HIS A 127 -3.92 24.70 -5.41
N LEU A 128 -5.05 24.37 -4.79
CA LEU A 128 -6.23 25.22 -4.97
C LEU A 128 -6.01 26.58 -4.28
N PRO A 129 -6.65 27.68 -4.76
CA PRO A 129 -6.47 29.02 -4.20
C PRO A 129 -6.78 29.12 -2.69
N HIS A 130 -7.67 28.26 -2.19
CA HIS A 130 -8.04 28.19 -0.79
C HIS A 130 -7.78 26.78 -0.27
N VAL A 131 -6.80 26.64 0.61
CA VAL A 131 -6.45 25.38 1.26
C VAL A 131 -7.14 25.33 2.62
N SER A 132 -8.04 24.36 2.80
CA SER A 132 -8.69 24.11 4.09
C SER A 132 -7.76 23.31 5.02
N SER A 133 -8.03 23.34 6.32
CA SER A 133 -7.29 22.54 7.30
C SER A 133 -7.74 21.07 7.40
N THR A 134 -8.81 20.69 6.68
CA THR A 134 -9.44 19.37 6.84
C THR A 134 -9.54 18.57 5.56
N PHE A 135 -9.23 19.16 4.39
CA PHE A 135 -9.38 18.46 3.12
C PHE A 135 -8.19 18.68 2.16
N HIS A 136 -6.99 18.35 2.62
CA HIS A 136 -5.78 18.41 1.78
C HIS A 136 -5.85 17.46 0.58
N GLY A 137 -6.67 16.41 0.63
CA GLY A 137 -6.97 15.54 -0.51
C GLY A 137 -7.43 16.32 -1.73
N ARG A 138 -8.40 17.22 -1.52
CA ARG A 138 -8.95 18.13 -2.52
C ARG A 138 -8.01 19.29 -2.85
N ASP A 139 -7.45 19.92 -1.82
CA ASP A 139 -6.84 21.25 -1.96
C ASP A 139 -5.36 21.21 -2.35
N ILE A 140 -4.67 20.10 -2.02
CA ILE A 140 -3.22 19.93 -2.27
C ILE A 140 -2.96 18.70 -3.14
N PHE A 141 -3.39 17.50 -2.71
CA PHE A 141 -2.93 16.26 -3.33
C PHE A 141 -3.55 16.02 -4.71
N ALA A 142 -4.85 16.27 -4.88
CA ALA A 142 -5.52 16.11 -6.16
C ALA A 142 -4.96 17.10 -7.23
N PRO A 143 -4.86 18.43 -6.97
CA PRO A 143 -4.30 19.36 -7.94
C PRO A 143 -2.83 19.07 -8.24
N VAL A 144 -2.00 18.77 -7.24
CA VAL A 144 -0.59 18.39 -7.45
C VAL A 144 -0.49 17.15 -8.33
N GLY A 145 -1.28 16.12 -8.04
CA GLY A 145 -1.31 14.88 -8.85
C GLY A 145 -1.69 15.16 -10.30
N ALA A 146 -2.67 16.05 -10.54
CA ALA A 146 -3.11 16.44 -11.87
C ALA A 146 -2.03 17.23 -12.65
N HIS A 147 -1.41 18.22 -12.02
CA HIS A 147 -0.30 18.96 -12.64
C HIS A 147 0.89 18.06 -12.94
N LEU A 148 1.22 17.16 -12.02
CA LEU A 148 2.30 16.19 -12.19
C LEU A 148 2.02 15.25 -13.36
N ALA A 149 0.83 14.68 -13.45
CA ALA A 149 0.43 13.80 -14.55
C ALA A 149 0.52 14.49 -15.92
N ARG A 150 0.24 15.79 -15.96
CA ARG A 150 0.32 16.62 -17.18
C ARG A 150 1.74 16.93 -17.61
N GLY A 151 2.68 17.07 -16.67
CA GLY A 151 4.06 17.52 -16.94
C GLY A 151 5.17 16.65 -16.38
N LEU A 152 4.84 15.63 -15.57
CA LEU A 152 5.75 14.67 -14.94
C LEU A 152 7.08 15.29 -14.46
N THR A 153 8.19 14.92 -15.11
CA THR A 153 9.53 15.31 -14.67
C THR A 153 9.82 16.80 -14.74
N ARG A 154 9.18 17.55 -15.64
CA ARG A 154 9.34 19.03 -15.69
C ARG A 154 8.73 19.69 -14.49
N THR A 155 7.53 19.23 -14.11
CA THR A 155 6.77 19.82 -13.01
C THR A 155 7.31 19.38 -11.65
N PHE A 156 7.90 18.19 -11.53
CA PHE A 156 8.25 17.59 -10.23
C PHE A 156 9.12 18.52 -9.36
N ALA A 157 10.18 19.10 -9.92
CA ALA A 157 11.06 20.02 -9.17
C ALA A 157 10.39 21.35 -8.80
N GLU A 158 9.33 21.73 -9.51
CA GLU A 158 8.60 22.98 -9.29
C GLU A 158 7.53 22.85 -8.18
N LEU A 159 7.18 21.62 -7.78
CA LEU A 159 6.15 21.37 -6.75
C LEU A 159 6.53 21.91 -5.38
N GLY A 160 7.81 22.14 -5.12
CA GLY A 160 8.28 22.70 -3.87
C GLY A 160 9.74 22.43 -3.55
N THR A 161 10.04 22.32 -2.25
CA THR A 161 11.41 22.17 -1.76
C THR A 161 11.83 20.69 -1.76
N SER A 162 13.00 20.40 -2.35
CA SER A 162 13.61 19.06 -2.24
C SER A 162 13.90 18.68 -0.78
N ILE A 163 13.59 17.45 -0.42
CA ILE A 163 13.87 16.91 0.93
C ILE A 163 14.62 15.58 0.84
N ASP A 164 15.41 15.29 1.86
CA ASP A 164 16.14 14.04 1.95
C ASP A 164 15.17 12.86 2.19
N PRO A 165 15.12 11.85 1.31
CA PRO A 165 14.29 10.65 1.47
C PRO A 165 14.54 9.89 2.79
N ALA A 166 15.73 10.00 3.38
CA ALA A 166 16.05 9.37 4.66
C ALA A 166 15.24 9.96 5.84
N THR A 167 14.70 11.18 5.67
CA THR A 167 13.90 11.86 6.70
C THR A 167 12.41 11.55 6.64
N LEU A 168 11.97 10.74 5.66
CA LEU A 168 10.57 10.38 5.50
C LEU A 168 10.12 9.41 6.60
N GLN A 169 8.86 9.57 7.02
CA GLN A 169 8.24 8.69 8.00
C GLN A 169 8.13 7.26 7.45
N ARG A 170 8.43 6.28 8.30
CA ARG A 170 8.33 4.85 7.98
C ARG A 170 7.56 4.10 9.05
N LEU A 171 6.78 3.12 8.64
CA LEU A 171 6.10 2.19 9.54
C LEU A 171 7.08 1.12 10.01
N GLU A 172 7.17 0.89 11.32
CA GLU A 172 7.98 -0.19 11.89
C GLU A 172 7.43 -1.58 11.56
N ILE A 173 6.12 -1.69 11.41
CA ILE A 173 5.41 -2.94 11.11
C ILE A 173 5.84 -3.59 9.78
N ALA A 174 6.41 -2.83 8.85
CA ALA A 174 6.92 -3.35 7.59
C ALA A 174 8.22 -4.15 7.74
N LEU A 175 8.83 -4.12 8.93
CA LEU A 175 10.10 -4.78 9.19
C LEU A 175 9.90 -6.28 9.44
N THR A 176 10.66 -7.08 8.70
CA THR A 176 10.78 -8.52 8.88
C THR A 176 12.22 -8.84 9.21
N SER A 177 12.48 -9.61 10.25
CA SER A 177 13.84 -10.00 10.64
C SER A 177 14.00 -11.52 10.69
N ARG A 178 15.09 -12.03 10.10
CA ARG A 178 15.41 -13.46 10.11
C ARG A 178 16.49 -13.75 11.15
N ARG A 179 16.23 -14.75 12.01
CA ARG A 179 17.16 -15.26 13.01
C ARG A 179 17.32 -16.79 12.84
N GLY A 180 18.31 -17.21 12.06
CA GLY A 180 18.48 -18.61 11.73
C GLY A 180 17.29 -19.18 10.93
N THR A 181 16.56 -20.13 11.52
CA THR A 181 15.35 -20.73 10.96
C THR A 181 14.09 -19.92 11.23
N ASP A 182 14.17 -18.95 12.11
CA ASP A 182 13.03 -18.18 12.58
C ASP A 182 12.94 -16.83 11.85
N ILE A 183 11.73 -16.42 11.50
CA ILE A 183 11.43 -15.15 10.88
C ILE A 183 10.41 -14.43 11.76
N ASP A 184 10.85 -13.36 12.43
CA ASP A 184 9.95 -12.47 13.17
C ASP A 184 9.31 -11.47 12.21
N ALA A 185 8.01 -11.30 12.33
CA ALA A 185 7.20 -10.51 11.42
C ALA A 185 5.89 -10.07 12.09
N HIS A 186 5.02 -9.44 11.31
CA HIS A 186 3.72 -8.97 11.78
C HIS A 186 2.63 -9.28 10.76
N ILE A 187 1.37 -9.29 11.21
CA ILE A 187 0.21 -9.20 10.33
C ILE A 187 0.11 -7.76 9.82
N VAL A 188 0.21 -7.58 8.51
CA VAL A 188 0.20 -6.26 7.87
C VAL A 188 -1.15 -5.90 7.26
N HIS A 189 -1.96 -6.90 6.95
CA HIS A 189 -3.27 -6.69 6.35
C HIS A 189 -4.23 -7.83 6.71
N VAL A 190 -5.52 -7.48 6.78
CA VAL A 190 -6.63 -8.42 6.81
C VAL A 190 -7.48 -8.13 5.59
N ASP A 191 -7.61 -9.09 4.68
CA ASP A 191 -8.39 -8.90 3.47
C ASP A 191 -9.91 -8.95 3.74
N ASN A 192 -10.70 -8.70 2.69
CA ASN A 192 -12.17 -8.68 2.81
C ASN A 192 -12.78 -10.05 3.17
N PHE A 193 -12.05 -11.15 2.96
CA PHE A 193 -12.45 -12.51 3.35
C PHE A 193 -12.02 -12.85 4.78
N GLY A 194 -11.21 -11.99 5.42
CA GLY A 194 -10.62 -12.19 6.72
C GLY A 194 -9.36 -13.04 6.70
N ASN A 195 -8.71 -13.19 5.54
CA ASN A 195 -7.38 -13.77 5.48
C ASN A 195 -6.36 -12.79 6.06
N LEU A 196 -5.36 -13.33 6.74
CA LEU A 196 -4.28 -12.57 7.35
C LEU A 196 -3.08 -12.58 6.41
N ILE A 197 -2.56 -11.41 6.07
CA ILE A 197 -1.34 -11.28 5.29
C ILE A 197 -0.21 -10.85 6.22
N THR A 198 0.91 -11.54 6.14
CA THR A 198 2.10 -11.25 6.96
C THR A 198 3.05 -10.30 6.24
N SER A 199 4.00 -9.71 6.96
CA SER A 199 5.10 -8.94 6.35
C SER A 199 6.19 -9.83 5.72
N ILE A 200 6.03 -11.16 5.70
CA ILE A 200 7.03 -12.10 5.19
C ILE A 200 6.84 -12.27 3.67
N PRO A 201 7.78 -11.82 2.82
CA PRO A 201 7.80 -12.17 1.41
C PRO A 201 7.89 -13.69 1.20
N SER A 202 7.15 -14.23 0.25
CA SER A 202 7.13 -15.68 0.00
C SER A 202 8.47 -16.24 -0.45
N ASP A 203 9.31 -15.44 -1.09
CA ASP A 203 10.67 -15.79 -1.52
C ASP A 203 11.65 -15.94 -0.35
N MET A 204 11.34 -15.37 0.82
CA MET A 204 12.10 -15.63 2.05
C MET A 204 11.89 -17.05 2.60
N VAL A 205 10.85 -17.76 2.14
CA VAL A 205 10.49 -19.12 2.60
C VAL A 205 10.27 -20.04 1.39
N PRO A 206 11.28 -20.25 0.53
CA PRO A 206 11.13 -21.08 -0.66
C PRO A 206 10.78 -22.52 -0.32
N GLU A 207 11.13 -22.97 0.88
CA GLU A 207 10.83 -24.30 1.43
C GLU A 207 9.42 -24.42 2.04
N LEU A 208 8.55 -23.44 1.94
CA LEU A 208 7.22 -23.42 2.56
C LEU A 208 6.44 -24.74 2.40
N PHE A 209 6.49 -25.34 1.21
CA PHE A 209 5.77 -26.58 0.90
C PHE A 209 6.64 -27.83 0.88
N THR A 210 7.95 -27.71 1.06
CA THR A 210 8.91 -28.82 0.96
C THR A 210 9.62 -29.15 2.26
N ALA A 211 9.72 -28.19 3.20
CA ALA A 211 10.27 -28.47 4.52
C ALA A 211 9.36 -29.46 5.30
N PRO A 212 9.93 -30.34 6.13
CA PRO A 212 9.14 -31.26 6.93
C PRO A 212 8.16 -30.54 7.85
N GLN A 213 8.58 -29.44 8.44
CA GLN A 213 7.74 -28.64 9.33
C GLN A 213 7.92 -27.15 9.02
N VAL A 214 6.81 -26.44 8.89
CA VAL A 214 6.72 -24.98 8.87
C VAL A 214 5.52 -24.59 9.72
N GLN A 215 5.71 -23.67 10.64
CA GLN A 215 4.64 -23.20 11.52
C GLN A 215 4.71 -21.69 11.71
N ILE A 216 3.56 -21.06 11.89
CA ILE A 216 3.45 -19.67 12.33
C ILE A 216 2.93 -19.66 13.75
N ILE A 217 3.68 -19.03 14.63
CA ILE A 217 3.38 -18.87 16.05
C ILE A 217 2.91 -17.44 16.29
N PHE A 218 1.80 -17.28 16.98
CA PHE A 218 1.30 -16.02 17.54
C PHE A 218 1.62 -15.99 19.04
N PRO A 219 2.74 -15.38 19.46
CA PRO A 219 3.23 -15.52 20.85
C PRO A 219 2.25 -14.97 21.89
N GLN A 220 1.58 -13.86 21.56
CA GLN A 220 0.65 -13.20 22.49
C GLN A 220 -0.68 -13.95 22.65
N GLN A 221 -1.14 -14.64 21.60
CA GLN A 221 -2.39 -15.40 21.59
C GLN A 221 -2.20 -16.86 21.96
N GLY A 222 -0.96 -17.36 21.99
CA GLY A 222 -0.67 -18.78 22.22
C GLY A 222 -1.18 -19.71 21.12
N VAL A 223 -1.34 -19.17 19.89
CA VAL A 223 -1.88 -19.92 18.75
C VAL A 223 -0.74 -20.33 17.82
N VAL A 224 -0.83 -21.55 17.27
CA VAL A 224 0.10 -22.08 16.27
C VAL A 224 -0.69 -22.53 15.05
N VAL A 225 -0.22 -22.17 13.86
CA VAL A 225 -0.76 -22.61 12.56
C VAL A 225 0.33 -23.43 11.86
N GLU A 226 0.04 -24.70 11.56
CA GLU A 226 1.01 -25.65 10.98
C GLU A 226 0.56 -26.17 9.61
N LYS A 227 -0.77 -26.20 9.35
CA LYS A 227 -1.26 -26.66 8.06
C LYS A 227 -0.79 -25.73 6.97
N ARG A 228 -0.48 -26.30 5.82
CA ARG A 228 -0.04 -25.57 4.62
C ARG A 228 -0.88 -26.01 3.43
N ARG A 229 -1.30 -25.08 2.59
CA ARG A 229 -2.05 -25.33 1.37
C ARG A 229 -1.52 -24.48 0.23
N ARG A 230 -1.41 -25.05 -0.96
CA ARG A 230 -1.02 -24.32 -2.17
C ARG A 230 -2.16 -23.48 -2.73
N PHE A 231 -3.39 -23.91 -2.48
CA PHE A 231 -4.61 -23.21 -2.89
C PHE A 231 -5.75 -23.51 -1.92
N PHE A 232 -6.76 -22.66 -1.88
CA PHE A 232 -7.84 -22.70 -0.87
C PHE A 232 -8.63 -24.01 -0.84
N ALA A 233 -8.81 -24.65 -2.00
CA ALA A 233 -9.56 -25.91 -2.10
C ALA A 233 -8.71 -27.17 -1.87
N GLU A 234 -7.42 -27.04 -1.57
CA GLU A 234 -6.56 -28.18 -1.23
C GLU A 234 -6.98 -28.75 0.12
N GLY A 235 -7.41 -30.01 0.14
CA GLY A 235 -7.97 -30.68 1.32
C GLY A 235 -9.49 -30.43 1.52
N HIS A 236 -10.11 -31.25 2.34
CA HIS A 236 -11.58 -31.27 2.55
C HIS A 236 -12.03 -30.65 3.87
N GLU A 237 -11.09 -30.23 4.74
CA GLU A 237 -11.40 -29.77 6.09
C GLU A 237 -11.70 -28.27 6.10
N ASP A 238 -12.90 -27.91 6.55
CA ASP A 238 -13.31 -26.54 6.82
C ASP A 238 -12.94 -26.11 8.25
N GLY A 239 -12.85 -24.80 8.48
CA GLY A 239 -12.69 -24.24 9.83
C GLY A 239 -11.27 -24.27 10.41
N GLN A 240 -10.31 -24.93 9.77
CA GLN A 240 -8.91 -24.94 10.22
C GLN A 240 -8.07 -23.89 9.48
N ALA A 241 -7.26 -23.16 10.25
CA ALA A 241 -6.31 -22.21 9.68
C ALA A 241 -5.15 -22.92 8.97
N PHE A 242 -4.72 -22.37 7.85
CA PHE A 242 -3.58 -22.85 7.07
C PHE A 242 -2.74 -21.70 6.53
N ILE A 243 -1.45 -21.99 6.32
CA ILE A 243 -0.46 -21.10 5.73
C ILE A 243 -0.47 -21.31 4.22
N TYR A 244 -0.38 -20.22 3.45
CA TYR A 244 -0.30 -20.24 1.99
C TYR A 244 0.60 -19.12 1.46
N SER A 245 0.96 -19.17 0.19
CA SER A 245 1.59 -18.05 -0.51
C SER A 245 0.48 -17.24 -1.18
N ASP A 246 0.37 -15.97 -0.80
CA ASP A 246 -0.62 -15.06 -1.34
C ASP A 246 -0.25 -14.58 -2.75
N SER A 247 -1.25 -14.15 -3.52
CA SER A 247 -1.05 -13.62 -4.87
C SER A 247 -0.24 -12.31 -4.94
N SER A 248 -0.13 -11.60 -3.84
CA SER A 248 0.73 -10.43 -3.71
C SER A 248 2.20 -10.76 -3.43
N GLY A 249 2.55 -12.05 -3.30
CA GLY A 249 3.91 -12.53 -3.06
C GLY A 249 4.33 -12.57 -1.60
N TYR A 250 3.37 -12.62 -0.68
CA TYR A 250 3.62 -12.72 0.76
C TYR A 250 3.04 -14.00 1.36
N ILE A 251 3.51 -14.37 2.55
CA ILE A 251 2.92 -15.47 3.30
C ILE A 251 1.59 -15.01 3.90
N GLY A 252 0.55 -15.79 3.68
CA GLY A 252 -0.78 -15.55 4.22
C GLY A 252 -1.26 -16.69 5.12
N ILE A 253 -2.30 -16.40 5.92
CA ILE A 253 -3.00 -17.38 6.75
C ILE A 253 -4.49 -17.26 6.43
N ALA A 254 -5.13 -18.37 6.10
CA ALA A 254 -6.53 -18.41 5.74
C ALA A 254 -7.27 -19.53 6.47
N VAL A 255 -8.60 -19.43 6.47
CA VAL A 255 -9.52 -20.49 6.89
C VAL A 255 -10.50 -20.74 5.75
N ARG A 256 -10.53 -21.97 5.24
CA ARG A 256 -11.48 -22.33 4.17
C ARG A 256 -12.91 -22.15 4.66
N ASN A 257 -13.73 -21.49 3.83
CA ASN A 257 -15.11 -21.11 4.13
C ASN A 257 -15.28 -20.38 5.48
N GLY A 258 -14.24 -19.65 5.91
CA GLY A 258 -14.22 -18.95 7.19
C GLY A 258 -13.43 -17.66 7.15
N ASN A 259 -13.16 -17.09 8.32
CA ASN A 259 -12.44 -15.85 8.52
C ASN A 259 -11.30 -16.10 9.50
N ALA A 260 -10.06 -16.11 9.01
CA ALA A 260 -8.87 -16.41 9.81
C ALA A 260 -8.66 -15.41 10.94
N ALA A 261 -8.85 -14.12 10.67
CA ALA A 261 -8.70 -13.06 11.67
C ALA A 261 -9.64 -13.29 12.87
N ARG A 262 -10.91 -13.62 12.58
CA ARG A 262 -11.92 -13.90 13.61
C ARG A 262 -11.66 -15.23 14.32
N THR A 263 -11.31 -16.29 13.57
CA THR A 263 -11.06 -17.63 14.13
C THR A 263 -9.87 -17.63 15.08
N LEU A 264 -8.81 -16.89 14.75
CA LEU A 264 -7.58 -16.83 15.55
C LEU A 264 -7.59 -15.68 16.58
N GLY A 265 -8.57 -14.76 16.50
CA GLY A 265 -8.64 -13.59 17.40
C GLY A 265 -7.50 -12.59 17.16
N VAL A 266 -7.03 -12.44 15.93
CA VAL A 266 -5.87 -11.61 15.58
C VAL A 266 -6.20 -10.61 14.48
N GLY A 267 -5.44 -9.51 14.43
CA GLY A 267 -5.62 -8.45 13.44
C GLY A 267 -4.29 -7.84 13.01
N VAL A 268 -4.37 -6.73 12.27
CA VAL A 268 -3.20 -5.97 11.84
C VAL A 268 -2.37 -5.54 13.06
N GLY A 269 -1.05 -5.68 12.96
CA GLY A 269 -0.09 -5.37 14.04
C GLY A 269 0.24 -6.57 14.92
N ALA A 270 -0.49 -7.70 14.83
CA ALA A 270 -0.14 -8.89 15.61
C ALA A 270 1.25 -9.39 15.24
N ALA A 271 2.11 -9.55 16.25
CA ALA A 271 3.44 -10.13 16.07
C ALA A 271 3.34 -11.65 15.81
N ILE A 272 4.18 -12.13 14.91
CA ILE A 272 4.29 -13.55 14.58
C ILE A 272 5.75 -13.98 14.48
N THR A 273 6.01 -15.26 14.70
CA THR A 273 7.26 -15.91 14.33
C THR A 273 6.95 -17.08 13.40
N LEU A 274 7.49 -17.05 12.18
CA LEU A 274 7.49 -18.20 11.29
C LEU A 274 8.74 -19.03 11.58
N VAL A 275 8.55 -20.32 11.87
CA VAL A 275 9.63 -21.26 12.17
C VAL A 275 9.67 -22.33 11.09
N THR A 276 10.88 -22.59 10.55
CA THR A 276 11.12 -23.71 9.64
C THR A 276 12.04 -24.71 10.33
N ALA A 277 11.65 -25.99 10.40
CA ALA A 277 12.57 -27.02 10.88
C ALA A 277 13.74 -27.14 9.92
N ALA A 278 14.97 -27.10 10.45
CA ALA A 278 16.15 -27.46 9.68
C ALA A 278 16.03 -28.91 9.21
N LYS A 279 16.46 -29.17 7.96
CA LYS A 279 16.60 -30.54 7.45
C LYS A 279 17.60 -31.33 8.26
#